data_fab4dde6cb1907eee6c372e325424bf0
#
_entry.id   fab4dde6cb1907eee6c372e325424bf0
#
_cell.length_a   1.000
_cell.length_b   1.000
_cell.length_c   1.000
_cell.angle_alpha   90.00
_cell.angle_beta   90.00
_cell.angle_gamma   90.00
#
_symmetry.space_group_name_H-M   'P 1'
#
loop_
_entity.id
_entity.type
_entity.pdbx_description
1 polymer ?
#
loop_
_entity_poly.entity_id
_entity_poly.type
_entity_poly.pdbx_seq_one_letter_code
_entity_poly.pdbx_strand_id
1 'polypeptide(L)'
;MDDLYKEIILEHYRNPENRGEIDGGIEVNEANVLCGDKLKIMVKFDGDKIVEAKFTGGGCAISMAAADMLLSKIIGMTLKEVKEMKEEEIEKMLGVKLTPVRKKCAYLGLEVLKKL
;
A
#
# COMPACT_ATOMS: atom_id res chain seq x y z
N MET A 1 15.98 14.19 -10.82
CA MET A 1 14.54 13.97 -10.64
C MET A 1 14.25 12.53 -10.24
N ASP A 2 14.62 11.59 -11.08
CA ASP A 2 14.37 10.17 -10.81
C ASP A 2 15.06 9.68 -9.55
N ASP A 3 16.24 10.21 -9.25
CA ASP A 3 16.99 9.84 -8.04
C ASP A 3 16.28 10.24 -6.76
N LEU A 4 15.60 11.39 -6.74
CA LEU A 4 14.86 11.85 -5.56
C LEU A 4 13.69 10.92 -5.26
N TYR A 5 12.90 10.57 -6.28
CA TYR A 5 11.78 9.64 -6.11
C TYR A 5 12.26 8.25 -5.72
N LYS A 6 13.37 7.84 -6.30
CA LYS A 6 14.00 6.57 -5.96
C LYS A 6 14.42 6.52 -4.49
N GLU A 7 14.96 7.61 -3.96
CA GLU A 7 15.33 7.71 -2.55
C GLU A 7 14.11 7.60 -1.63
N ILE A 8 13.02 8.28 -1.96
CA ILE A 8 11.78 8.20 -1.20
C ILE A 8 11.24 6.76 -1.19
N ILE A 9 11.23 6.11 -2.34
CA ILE A 9 10.78 4.73 -2.46
C ILE A 9 11.68 3.80 -1.62
N LEU A 10 12.99 3.97 -1.71
CA LEU A 10 13.94 3.15 -0.95
C LEU A 10 13.81 3.37 0.55
N GLU A 11 13.56 4.60 0.98
CA GLU A 11 13.36 4.91 2.40
C GLU A 11 12.13 4.20 2.95
N HIS A 12 11.00 4.27 2.26
CA HIS A 12 9.79 3.55 2.67
C HIS A 12 9.96 2.04 2.61
N TYR A 13 10.80 1.56 1.73
CA TYR A 13 11.12 0.14 1.65
C TYR A 13 11.99 -0.33 2.81
N ARG A 14 13.02 0.45 3.13
CA ARG A 14 13.99 0.09 4.19
C ARG A 14 13.47 0.31 5.59
N ASN A 15 12.72 1.39 5.79
CA ASN A 15 12.22 1.82 7.09
C ASN A 15 10.72 2.10 7.02
N PRO A 16 9.90 1.07 6.73
CA PRO A 16 8.46 1.27 6.61
C PRO A 16 7.84 1.64 7.95
N GLU A 17 7.01 2.68 7.94
CA GLU A 17 6.31 3.16 9.13
C GLU A 17 5.14 2.27 9.53
N ASN A 18 4.57 1.56 8.56
CA ASN A 18 3.31 0.84 8.74
C ASN A 18 3.48 -0.69 8.70
N ARG A 19 4.70 -1.17 8.83
CA ARG A 19 4.94 -2.61 8.86
C ARG A 19 4.66 -3.17 10.24
N GLY A 20 3.89 -4.24 10.30
CA GLY A 20 3.56 -4.90 11.56
C GLY A 20 2.18 -5.55 11.52
N GLU A 21 1.69 -5.91 12.70
CA GLU A 21 0.39 -6.55 12.86
C GLU A 21 -0.47 -5.76 13.84
N ILE A 22 -1.78 -5.91 13.70
CA ILE A 22 -2.78 -5.30 14.58
C ILE A 22 -3.65 -6.40 15.15
N ASP A 23 -3.80 -6.42 16.46
CA ASP A 23 -4.74 -7.34 17.11
C ASP A 23 -6.18 -6.82 16.95
N GLY A 24 -7.07 -7.70 16.49
CA GLY A 24 -8.50 -7.36 16.38
C GLY A 24 -8.89 -6.52 15.18
N GLY A 25 -8.00 -6.35 14.22
CA GLY A 25 -8.32 -5.66 12.98
C GLY A 25 -8.92 -6.58 11.92
N ILE A 26 -9.41 -5.98 10.84
CA ILE A 26 -9.85 -6.72 9.67
C ILE A 26 -8.62 -7.00 8.81
N GLU A 27 -8.47 -8.24 8.38
CA GLU A 27 -7.33 -8.69 7.61
C GLU A 27 -7.74 -9.02 6.18
N VAL A 28 -7.01 -8.49 5.21
CA VAL A 28 -7.17 -8.80 3.79
C VAL A 28 -5.81 -9.07 3.18
N ASN A 29 -5.75 -9.94 2.19
CA ASN A 29 -4.48 -10.29 1.56
C ASN A 29 -4.63 -10.61 0.08
N GLU A 30 -3.53 -10.51 -0.64
CA GLU A 30 -3.42 -10.83 -2.07
C GLU A 30 -1.97 -11.16 -2.40
N ALA A 31 -1.78 -11.88 -3.50
CA ALA A 31 -0.46 -12.18 -4.02
C ALA A 31 -0.42 -11.84 -5.51
N ASN A 32 0.69 -11.26 -5.95
CA ASN A 32 0.97 -11.06 -7.37
C ASN A 32 1.96 -12.14 -7.79
N VAL A 33 1.44 -13.22 -8.36
CA VAL A 33 2.25 -14.39 -8.73
C VAL A 33 3.32 -14.07 -9.77
N LEU A 34 3.09 -13.08 -10.62
CA LEU A 34 4.05 -12.71 -11.67
C LEU A 34 5.31 -12.08 -11.08
N CYS A 35 5.16 -11.31 -10.00
CA CYS A 35 6.28 -10.62 -9.36
C CYS A 35 6.72 -11.29 -8.06
N GLY A 36 6.02 -12.32 -7.60
CA GLY A 36 6.30 -12.95 -6.33
C GLY A 36 5.95 -12.10 -5.11
N ASP A 37 5.18 -11.03 -5.30
CA ASP A 37 4.76 -10.16 -4.22
C ASP A 37 3.62 -10.79 -3.44
N LYS A 38 3.68 -10.70 -2.11
CA LYS A 38 2.60 -11.09 -1.21
C LYS A 38 2.37 -9.96 -0.23
N LEU A 39 1.11 -9.62 -0.01
CA LEU A 39 0.77 -8.51 0.87
C LEU A 39 -0.45 -8.85 1.71
N LYS A 40 -0.32 -8.67 3.01
CA LYS A 40 -1.41 -8.77 3.98
C LYS A 40 -1.56 -7.41 4.64
N ILE A 41 -2.77 -6.87 4.63
CA ILE A 41 -3.07 -5.60 5.29
C ILE A 41 -4.10 -5.84 6.38
N MET A 42 -3.84 -5.25 7.55
CA MET A 42 -4.75 -5.27 8.68
C MET A 42 -5.19 -3.84 8.96
N VAL A 43 -6.49 -3.65 9.13
CA VAL A 43 -7.09 -2.33 9.28
C VAL A 43 -8.03 -2.32 10.48
N LYS A 44 -7.98 -1.24 11.25
CA LYS A 44 -8.90 -1.00 12.35
C LYS A 44 -9.73 0.24 12.06
N PHE A 45 -11.03 0.15 12.33
CA PHE A 45 -11.97 1.25 12.16
C PHE A 45 -12.43 1.81 13.50
N ASP A 46 -12.70 3.11 13.54
CA ASP A 46 -13.47 3.75 14.58
C ASP A 46 -14.68 4.38 13.89
N GLY A 47 -15.84 3.76 14.08
CA GLY A 47 -17.01 4.09 13.26
C GLY A 47 -16.76 3.71 11.81
N ASP A 48 -16.82 4.69 10.91
CA ASP A 48 -16.59 4.48 9.49
C ASP A 48 -15.18 4.87 9.02
N LYS A 49 -14.35 5.37 9.95
CA LYS A 49 -13.00 5.85 9.62
C LYS A 49 -11.90 4.88 10.01
N ILE A 50 -10.91 4.77 9.16
CA ILE A 50 -9.71 3.98 9.42
C ILE A 50 -8.83 4.74 10.41
N VAL A 51 -8.53 4.12 11.54
CA VAL A 51 -7.68 4.72 12.58
C VAL A 51 -6.32 4.05 12.69
N GLU A 52 -6.19 2.82 12.22
CA GLU A 52 -4.94 2.09 12.26
C GLU A 52 -4.84 1.15 11.06
N ALA A 53 -3.67 1.08 10.46
CA ALA A 53 -3.40 0.19 9.32
C ALA A 53 -1.96 -0.27 9.37
N LYS A 54 -1.75 -1.57 9.21
CA LYS A 54 -0.43 -2.19 9.18
C LYS A 54 -0.37 -3.22 8.05
N PHE A 55 0.83 -3.52 7.59
CA PHE A 55 1.01 -4.55 6.59
C PHE A 55 2.16 -5.49 6.93
N THR A 56 2.06 -6.70 6.42
CA THR A 56 3.16 -7.67 6.38
C THR A 56 3.20 -8.25 4.97
N GLY A 57 4.31 -8.86 4.65
CA GLY A 57 4.48 -9.50 3.35
C GLY A 57 5.89 -9.31 2.83
N GLY A 58 6.08 -9.65 1.58
CA GLY A 58 7.35 -9.52 0.90
C GLY A 58 7.15 -9.29 -0.59
N GLY A 59 8.12 -8.68 -1.22
CA GLY A 59 8.07 -8.39 -2.64
C GLY A 59 9.14 -7.38 -3.02
N CYS A 60 8.96 -6.78 -4.18
CA CYS A 60 9.91 -5.80 -4.68
C CYS A 60 9.80 -4.47 -3.91
N ALA A 61 10.81 -3.63 -4.06
CA ALA A 61 10.85 -2.34 -3.38
C ALA A 61 9.64 -1.47 -3.73
N ILE A 62 9.16 -1.52 -4.97
CA ILE A 62 8.00 -0.74 -5.41
C ILE A 62 6.73 -1.18 -4.69
N SER A 63 6.45 -2.48 -4.60
CA SER A 63 5.24 -2.97 -3.94
C SER A 63 5.24 -2.66 -2.44
N MET A 64 6.38 -2.85 -1.79
CA MET A 64 6.49 -2.61 -0.34
C MET A 64 6.45 -1.13 0.00
N ALA A 65 7.16 -0.29 -0.75
CA ALA A 65 7.14 1.15 -0.56
C ALA A 65 5.77 1.74 -0.84
N ALA A 66 5.13 1.31 -1.92
CA ALA A 66 3.79 1.77 -2.26
C ALA A 66 2.78 1.40 -1.18
N ALA A 67 2.86 0.18 -0.63
CA ALA A 67 2.00 -0.23 0.46
C ALA A 67 2.18 0.64 1.69
N ASP A 68 3.42 0.90 2.07
CA ASP A 68 3.72 1.75 3.23
C ASP A 68 3.17 3.17 3.07
N MET A 69 3.42 3.79 1.92
CA MET A 69 2.93 5.13 1.63
C MET A 69 1.40 5.17 1.58
N LEU A 70 0.78 4.16 0.98
CA LEU A 70 -0.67 4.07 0.88
C LEU A 70 -1.33 3.97 2.25
N LEU A 71 -0.79 3.15 3.15
CA LEU A 71 -1.35 2.98 4.49
C LEU A 71 -1.28 4.28 5.31
N SER A 72 -0.22 5.06 5.15
CA SER A 72 -0.16 6.39 5.78
C SER A 72 -1.24 7.32 5.23
N LYS A 73 -1.53 7.22 3.93
CA LYS A 73 -2.51 8.08 3.27
C LYS A 73 -3.95 7.77 3.69
N ILE A 74 -4.28 6.51 3.93
CA ILE A 74 -5.66 6.10 4.21
C ILE A 74 -6.11 6.33 5.66
N ILE A 75 -5.21 6.64 6.57
CA ILE A 75 -5.58 6.94 7.95
C ILE A 75 -6.52 8.15 7.96
N GLY A 76 -7.67 8.01 8.61
CA GLY A 76 -8.71 9.04 8.65
C GLY A 76 -9.70 9.00 7.49
N MET A 77 -9.48 8.14 6.51
CA MET A 77 -10.41 7.94 5.39
C MET A 77 -11.49 6.92 5.76
N THR A 78 -12.64 7.04 5.12
CA THR A 78 -13.69 6.03 5.24
C THR A 78 -13.45 4.90 4.25
N LEU A 79 -14.08 3.76 4.49
CA LEU A 79 -14.01 2.63 3.57
C LEU A 79 -14.49 3.02 2.16
N LYS A 80 -15.55 3.82 2.10
CA LYS A 80 -16.08 4.32 0.82
C LYS A 80 -15.01 5.11 0.06
N GLU A 81 -14.32 6.03 0.73
CA GLU A 81 -13.26 6.83 0.11
C GLU A 81 -12.13 5.97 -0.39
N VAL A 82 -11.73 4.95 0.39
CA VAL A 82 -10.68 4.01 -0.03
C VAL A 82 -11.11 3.23 -1.28
N LYS A 83 -12.35 2.77 -1.32
CA LYS A 83 -12.86 2.01 -2.48
C LYS A 83 -13.02 2.86 -3.74
N GLU A 84 -13.13 4.18 -3.59
CA GLU A 84 -13.20 5.11 -4.70
C GLU A 84 -11.82 5.56 -5.21
N MET A 85 -10.74 5.21 -4.51
CA MET A 85 -9.38 5.55 -4.93
C MET A 85 -9.04 4.90 -6.27
N LYS A 86 -8.33 5.65 -7.10
CA LYS A 86 -7.92 5.22 -8.44
C LYS A 86 -6.43 4.94 -8.49
N GLU A 87 -6.05 4.11 -9.44
CA GLU A 87 -4.66 3.72 -9.65
C GLU A 87 -3.76 4.93 -9.92
N GLU A 88 -4.27 5.97 -10.58
CA GLU A 88 -3.52 7.20 -10.84
C GLU A 88 -3.07 7.89 -9.56
N GLU A 89 -3.82 7.75 -8.47
CA GLU A 89 -3.43 8.32 -7.18
C GLU A 89 -2.18 7.65 -6.62
N ILE A 90 -2.03 6.36 -6.87
CA ILE A 90 -0.84 5.61 -6.46
C ILE A 90 0.38 6.09 -7.25
N GLU A 91 0.25 6.28 -8.55
CA GLU A 91 1.34 6.78 -9.38
C GLU A 91 1.77 8.19 -8.97
N LYS A 92 0.81 9.05 -8.68
CA LYS A 92 1.09 10.40 -8.17
C LYS A 92 1.81 10.37 -6.83
N MET A 93 1.38 9.47 -5.95
CA MET A 93 1.98 9.31 -4.62
C MET A 93 3.45 8.89 -4.73
N LEU A 94 3.75 7.96 -5.64
CA LEU A 94 5.12 7.49 -5.85
C LEU A 94 5.97 8.51 -6.61
N GLY A 95 5.34 9.34 -7.45
CA GLY A 95 6.01 10.39 -8.19
C GLY A 95 6.90 9.89 -9.33
N VAL A 96 6.71 8.67 -9.79
CA VAL A 96 7.50 8.08 -10.88
C VAL A 96 6.57 7.48 -11.93
N LYS A 97 7.06 7.40 -13.16
CA LYS A 97 6.39 6.65 -14.21
C LYS A 97 6.77 5.20 -14.12
N LEU A 98 5.79 4.33 -14.19
CA LEU A 98 5.99 2.89 -14.01
C LEU A 98 5.74 2.15 -15.33
N THR A 99 6.54 1.11 -15.57
CA THR A 99 6.27 0.16 -16.64
C THR A 99 5.01 -0.65 -16.29
N PRO A 100 4.34 -1.29 -17.27
CA PRO A 100 3.14 -2.10 -16.97
C PRO A 100 3.35 -3.15 -15.87
N VAL A 101 4.50 -3.79 -15.83
CA VAL A 101 4.81 -4.79 -14.79
C VAL A 101 4.92 -4.11 -13.41
N ARG A 102 5.62 -2.98 -13.34
CA ARG A 102 5.77 -2.23 -12.08
C ARG A 102 4.47 -1.61 -11.60
N LYS A 103 3.57 -1.24 -12.50
CA LYS A 103 2.23 -0.77 -12.14
C LYS A 103 1.49 -1.81 -11.31
N LYS A 104 1.54 -3.07 -11.70
CA LYS A 104 0.90 -4.15 -10.94
C LYS A 104 1.49 -4.27 -9.53
N CYS A 105 2.80 -4.14 -9.41
CA CYS A 105 3.45 -4.13 -8.09
C CYS A 105 2.97 -2.95 -7.24
N ALA A 106 2.92 -1.76 -7.83
CA ALA A 106 2.52 -0.55 -7.12
C ALA A 106 1.05 -0.58 -6.68
N TYR A 107 0.17 -1.18 -7.47
CA TYR A 107 -1.27 -1.21 -7.21
C TYR A 107 -1.71 -2.33 -6.28
N LEU A 108 -0.82 -3.25 -5.93
CA LEU A 108 -1.17 -4.42 -5.11
C LEU A 108 -1.84 -4.00 -3.79
N GLY A 109 -1.29 -3.02 -3.09
CA GLY A 109 -1.85 -2.54 -1.83
C GLY A 109 -3.28 -2.01 -1.99
N LEU A 110 -3.53 -1.26 -3.06
CA LEU A 110 -4.87 -0.74 -3.33
C LEU A 110 -5.84 -1.88 -3.66
N GLU A 111 -5.40 -2.87 -4.43
CA GLU A 111 -6.20 -4.05 -4.73
C GLU A 111 -6.58 -4.82 -3.46
N VAL A 112 -5.64 -4.97 -2.54
CA VAL A 112 -5.88 -5.62 -1.25
C VAL A 112 -6.93 -4.84 -0.46
N LEU A 113 -6.77 -3.51 -0.35
CA LEU A 113 -7.71 -2.66 0.38
C LEU A 113 -9.12 -2.70 -0.20
N LYS A 114 -9.26 -2.83 -1.50
CA LYS A 114 -10.57 -2.91 -2.15
C LYS A 114 -11.34 -4.19 -1.82
N LYS A 115 -10.70 -5.15 -1.18
CA LYS A 115 -11.37 -6.36 -0.69
C LYS A 115 -12.08 -6.14 0.66
N LEU A 116 -11.82 -5.01 1.30
CA LEU A 116 -12.51 -4.65 2.55
C LEU A 116 -14.04 -4.43 2.32
#